data_1204d8149ab2dfc63221cf29021594b9
#
_entry.id   1204d8149ab2dfc63221cf29021594b9
#
_cell.length_a   1.000
_cell.length_b   1.000
_cell.length_c   1.000
_cell.angle_alpha   90.00
_cell.angle_beta   90.00
_cell.angle_gamma   90.00
#
_symmetry.space_group_name_H-M   'P 1'
#
loop_
_entity.id
_entity.type
_entity.pdbx_description
1 polymer ?
#
loop_
_entity_poly.entity_id
_entity_poly.type
_entity_poly.pdbx_seq_one_letter_code
_entity_poly.pdbx_strand_id
1 'polypeptide(L)'
;MESTQVTLEHLGRWLRAPEATDHKYSRGVVEFHTGSRAFPGAALLGVLGALRTGVGMVRYLGPPSVTSHVIHAHPEAVIVPGKVDSVVVGSGIGVPLGSRSIVRVREAFSRQVPTVVDAGALDLVEEHPPVCVLTPHAGELTRVHHRVLGGAMPSELEAAKRLAGELGVTILLKGSLTHVVDRNRNHWQLPLATPWLATAGTGDVLAGILGAMLASSREQLETSPQNLGEIVAAGALLHAISAESASRSRHGGPITSTDVAEAIPGEVGKILSSKP
;
A
#
# COMPACT_ATOMS: atom_id res chain seq x y z
N MET A 1 19.64 -5.10 -15.22
CA MET A 1 20.15 -4.82 -13.85
C MET A 1 19.72 -5.98 -12.97
N GLU A 2 20.61 -6.46 -12.12
CA GLU A 2 20.27 -7.47 -11.11
C GLU A 2 19.25 -6.92 -10.13
N SER A 3 18.43 -7.81 -9.57
CA SER A 3 17.45 -7.43 -8.55
C SER A 3 18.12 -7.33 -7.18
N THR A 4 17.77 -6.30 -6.40
CA THR A 4 18.11 -6.23 -4.98
C THR A 4 17.18 -7.16 -4.20
N GLN A 5 17.74 -8.12 -3.47
CA GLN A 5 16.95 -8.95 -2.56
C GLN A 5 16.56 -8.15 -1.32
N VAL A 6 15.26 -8.12 -1.00
CA VAL A 6 14.76 -7.37 0.16
C VAL A 6 15.00 -8.16 1.44
N THR A 7 15.56 -7.51 2.45
CA THR A 7 15.94 -8.12 3.74
C THR A 7 15.31 -7.38 4.93
N LEU A 8 15.39 -7.98 6.12
CA LEU A 8 14.93 -7.35 7.36
C LEU A 8 15.67 -6.04 7.66
N GLU A 9 16.92 -5.89 7.21
CA GLU A 9 17.69 -4.65 7.34
C GLU A 9 17.04 -3.51 6.53
N HIS A 10 16.60 -3.80 5.28
CA HIS A 10 15.83 -2.82 4.49
C HIS A 10 14.57 -2.38 5.23
N LEU A 11 13.80 -3.34 5.79
CA LEU A 11 12.60 -3.02 6.57
C LEU A 11 12.96 -2.20 7.83
N GLY A 12 14.01 -2.58 8.54
CA GLY A 12 14.46 -1.89 9.74
C GLY A 12 14.79 -0.41 9.51
N ARG A 13 15.32 -0.03 8.36
CA ARG A 13 15.61 1.39 8.05
C ARG A 13 14.37 2.28 8.03
N TRP A 14 13.22 1.73 7.64
CA TRP A 14 11.98 2.49 7.44
C TRP A 14 10.96 2.36 8.56
N LEU A 15 11.25 1.57 9.59
CA LEU A 15 10.45 1.53 10.82
C LEU A 15 11.12 2.35 11.92
N ARG A 16 10.35 3.23 12.55
CA ARG A 16 10.83 4.08 13.66
C ARG A 16 9.98 3.86 14.90
N ALA A 17 10.63 3.62 16.03
CA ALA A 17 9.95 3.67 17.32
C ALA A 17 9.53 5.10 17.63
N PRO A 18 8.36 5.33 18.26
CA PRO A 18 7.98 6.66 18.68
C PRO A 18 8.89 7.17 19.80
N GLU A 19 9.18 8.46 19.78
CA GLU A 19 9.92 9.19 20.82
C GLU A 19 8.95 9.85 21.79
N ALA A 20 9.46 10.25 22.97
CA ALA A 20 8.63 10.90 24.00
C ALA A 20 8.02 12.25 23.53
N THR A 21 8.64 12.90 22.55
CA THR A 21 8.19 14.16 21.94
C THR A 21 7.20 13.96 20.79
N ASP A 22 6.99 12.72 20.34
CA ASP A 22 6.11 12.46 19.21
C ASP A 22 4.63 12.72 19.56
N HIS A 23 3.90 13.12 18.54
CA HIS A 23 2.45 13.28 18.56
C HIS A 23 1.83 12.74 17.28
N LYS A 24 0.50 12.62 17.24
CA LYS A 24 -0.21 12.00 16.13
C LYS A 24 0.12 12.57 14.73
N TYR A 25 0.53 13.84 14.63
CA TYR A 25 0.91 14.46 13.35
C TYR A 25 2.37 14.24 12.97
N SER A 26 3.29 14.11 13.93
CA SER A 26 4.69 13.83 13.65
C SER A 26 4.92 12.38 13.22
N ARG A 27 4.01 11.48 13.60
CA ARG A 27 4.04 10.06 13.22
C ARG A 27 3.35 9.77 11.88
N GLY A 28 2.90 10.81 11.17
CA GLY A 28 2.26 10.73 9.87
C GLY A 28 0.75 10.54 9.90
N VAL A 29 0.08 11.08 8.87
CA VAL A 29 -1.36 11.00 8.67
C VAL A 29 -1.64 10.39 7.30
N VAL A 30 -2.32 9.24 7.27
CA VAL A 30 -2.75 8.59 6.03
C VAL A 30 -4.24 8.81 5.80
N GLU A 31 -4.62 9.18 4.57
CA GLU A 31 -6.00 9.40 4.16
C GLU A 31 -6.46 8.29 3.19
N PHE A 32 -7.65 7.75 3.40
CA PHE A 32 -8.22 6.65 2.61
C PHE A 32 -9.41 7.11 1.78
N HIS A 33 -9.35 6.85 0.47
CA HIS A 33 -10.43 6.97 -0.50
C HIS A 33 -10.75 5.59 -1.09
N THR A 34 -11.18 4.67 -0.25
CA THR A 34 -11.33 3.23 -0.54
C THR A 34 -12.73 2.74 -0.23
N GLY A 35 -13.02 1.54 -0.69
CA GLY A 35 -14.31 0.88 -0.46
C GLY A 35 -15.44 1.38 -1.37
N SER A 36 -16.45 0.56 -1.44
CA SER A 36 -17.72 0.86 -2.10
C SER A 36 -18.85 0.12 -1.39
N ARG A 37 -20.11 0.39 -1.78
CA ARG A 37 -21.26 -0.36 -1.26
C ARG A 37 -21.13 -1.88 -1.51
N ALA A 38 -20.52 -2.27 -2.63
CA ALA A 38 -20.31 -3.68 -2.98
C ALA A 38 -19.11 -4.30 -2.24
N PHE A 39 -18.11 -3.47 -1.91
CA PHE A 39 -16.85 -3.94 -1.30
C PHE A 39 -16.49 -3.07 -0.08
N PRO A 40 -17.31 -3.04 0.97
CA PRO A 40 -17.03 -2.21 2.15
C PRO A 40 -15.81 -2.74 2.93
N GLY A 41 -15.57 -4.05 2.92
CA GLY A 41 -14.47 -4.71 3.63
C GLY A 41 -13.09 -4.22 3.19
N ALA A 42 -12.92 -3.80 1.94
CA ALA A 42 -11.65 -3.26 1.46
C ALA A 42 -11.21 -2.00 2.24
N ALA A 43 -12.17 -1.12 2.57
CA ALA A 43 -11.89 0.05 3.39
C ALA A 43 -11.49 -0.35 4.82
N LEU A 44 -12.20 -1.30 5.42
CA LEU A 44 -11.93 -1.76 6.79
C LEU A 44 -10.54 -2.38 6.90
N LEU A 45 -10.20 -3.25 5.96
CA LEU A 45 -8.90 -3.95 5.93
C LEU A 45 -7.73 -3.01 5.67
N GLY A 46 -7.89 -2.05 4.74
CA GLY A 46 -6.86 -1.04 4.50
C GLY A 46 -6.62 -0.15 5.72
N VAL A 47 -7.69 0.34 6.35
CA VAL A 47 -7.61 1.13 7.59
C VAL A 47 -6.95 0.32 8.71
N LEU A 48 -7.34 -0.95 8.90
CA LEU A 48 -6.73 -1.84 9.89
C LEU A 48 -5.24 -2.02 9.61
N GLY A 49 -4.85 -2.31 8.37
CA GLY A 49 -3.44 -2.44 7.97
C GLY A 49 -2.61 -1.21 8.35
N ALA A 50 -3.12 -0.01 8.09
CA ALA A 50 -2.43 1.22 8.44
C ALA A 50 -2.33 1.44 9.95
N LEU A 51 -3.41 1.26 10.70
CA LEU A 51 -3.44 1.38 12.17
C LEU A 51 -2.43 0.43 12.81
N ARG A 52 -2.40 -0.82 12.36
CA ARG A 52 -1.50 -1.86 12.89
C ARG A 52 -0.04 -1.65 12.52
N THR A 53 0.25 -0.91 11.43
CA THR A 53 1.62 -0.50 11.07
C THR A 53 2.15 0.60 11.99
N GLY A 54 1.25 1.30 12.72
CA GLY A 54 1.64 2.24 13.76
C GLY A 54 1.71 3.71 13.30
N VAL A 55 1.00 4.07 12.21
CA VAL A 55 0.84 5.48 11.80
C VAL A 55 0.16 6.31 12.88
N GLY A 56 0.46 7.60 12.94
CA GLY A 56 -0.07 8.49 13.98
C GLY A 56 -1.57 8.78 13.88
N MET A 57 -2.12 8.78 12.65
CA MET A 57 -3.53 9.03 12.40
C MET A 57 -3.99 8.43 11.07
N VAL A 58 -5.18 7.88 11.06
CA VAL A 58 -5.90 7.48 9.85
C VAL A 58 -7.09 8.42 9.64
N ARG A 59 -7.21 8.95 8.41
CA ARG A 59 -8.42 9.64 7.94
C ARG A 59 -9.13 8.77 6.92
N TYR A 60 -10.43 8.66 7.05
CA TYR A 60 -11.26 7.95 6.08
C TYR A 60 -12.23 8.91 5.40
N LEU A 61 -12.03 9.17 4.12
CA LEU A 61 -12.84 10.03 3.27
C LEU A 61 -13.46 9.26 2.09
N GLY A 62 -13.76 7.99 2.30
CA GLY A 62 -14.45 7.13 1.34
C GLY A 62 -15.95 7.40 1.24
N PRO A 63 -16.72 6.51 0.59
CA PRO A 63 -18.16 6.71 0.41
C PRO A 63 -18.90 6.77 1.74
N PRO A 64 -19.91 7.66 1.90
CA PRO A 64 -20.74 7.73 3.10
C PRO A 64 -21.36 6.39 3.52
N SER A 65 -21.70 5.54 2.53
CA SER A 65 -22.25 4.19 2.79
C SER A 65 -21.28 3.24 3.46
N VAL A 66 -19.98 3.56 3.51
CA VAL A 66 -18.93 2.75 4.13
C VAL A 66 -18.40 3.39 5.40
N THR A 67 -18.55 4.72 5.54
CA THR A 67 -18.03 5.48 6.69
C THR A 67 -18.50 4.93 8.04
N SER A 68 -19.78 4.59 8.16
CA SER A 68 -20.33 4.01 9.40
C SER A 68 -19.69 2.66 9.75
N HIS A 69 -19.41 1.82 8.76
CA HIS A 69 -18.75 0.54 8.97
C HIS A 69 -17.31 0.75 9.45
N VAL A 70 -16.58 1.70 8.85
CA VAL A 70 -15.21 2.03 9.26
C VAL A 70 -15.16 2.51 10.70
N ILE A 71 -16.02 3.48 11.08
CA ILE A 71 -16.04 4.01 12.45
C ILE A 71 -16.49 2.98 13.47
N HIS A 72 -17.41 2.08 13.11
CA HIS A 72 -17.82 1.00 13.99
C HIS A 72 -16.70 0.00 14.25
N ALA A 73 -15.93 -0.34 13.22
CA ALA A 73 -14.81 -1.29 13.33
C ALA A 73 -13.53 -0.64 13.88
N HIS A 74 -13.31 0.64 13.56
CA HIS A 74 -12.09 1.39 13.85
C HIS A 74 -12.43 2.79 14.36
N PRO A 75 -12.86 2.93 15.62
CA PRO A 75 -13.27 4.21 16.20
C PRO A 75 -12.11 5.23 16.27
N GLU A 76 -10.86 4.80 16.11
CA GLU A 76 -9.67 5.64 16.02
C GLU A 76 -9.58 6.42 14.68
N ALA A 77 -10.33 5.99 13.65
CA ALA A 77 -10.31 6.66 12.35
C ALA A 77 -11.07 7.99 12.39
N VAL A 78 -10.48 9.01 11.79
CA VAL A 78 -11.05 10.37 11.70
C VAL A 78 -11.74 10.54 10.35
N ILE A 79 -12.97 11.04 10.31
CA ILE A 79 -13.80 11.16 9.10
C ILE A 79 -13.95 12.59 8.55
N VAL A 80 -13.09 13.50 9.01
CA VAL A 80 -13.09 14.90 8.55
C VAL A 80 -11.79 15.21 7.81
N PRO A 81 -11.82 16.06 6.76
CA PRO A 81 -10.61 16.51 6.06
C PRO A 81 -9.62 17.22 6.99
N GLY A 82 -8.34 17.25 6.60
CA GLY A 82 -7.31 17.97 7.34
C GLY A 82 -5.93 17.71 6.77
N LYS A 83 -4.88 17.87 7.61
CA LYS A 83 -3.50 17.53 7.22
C LYS A 83 -3.45 16.06 6.80
N VAL A 84 -2.69 15.78 5.75
CA VAL A 84 -2.43 14.45 5.20
C VAL A 84 -0.98 14.37 4.73
N ASP A 85 -0.35 13.24 4.97
CA ASP A 85 1.05 12.97 4.60
C ASP A 85 1.15 11.87 3.54
N SER A 86 0.13 11.02 3.41
CA SER A 86 -0.04 10.07 2.29
C SER A 86 -1.50 9.76 2.02
N VAL A 87 -1.79 9.24 0.84
CA VAL A 87 -3.13 8.82 0.42
C VAL A 87 -3.12 7.36 -0.03
N VAL A 88 -4.20 6.62 0.29
CA VAL A 88 -4.51 5.30 -0.28
C VAL A 88 -5.84 5.41 -1.02
N VAL A 89 -5.85 5.04 -2.30
CA VAL A 89 -7.03 5.15 -3.15
C VAL A 89 -7.22 3.94 -4.05
N GLY A 90 -8.47 3.51 -4.22
CA GLY A 90 -8.83 2.54 -5.25
C GLY A 90 -9.27 1.18 -4.74
N SER A 91 -8.70 0.66 -3.66
CA SER A 91 -9.11 -0.60 -3.04
C SER A 91 -10.62 -0.64 -2.82
N GLY A 92 -11.28 -1.71 -3.28
CA GLY A 92 -12.74 -1.86 -3.21
C GLY A 92 -13.55 -0.93 -4.13
N ILE A 93 -12.92 -0.24 -5.08
CA ILE A 93 -13.59 0.47 -6.18
C ILE A 93 -13.64 -0.47 -7.38
N GLY A 94 -14.85 -0.74 -7.87
CA GLY A 94 -15.06 -1.61 -9.01
C GLY A 94 -14.73 -0.95 -10.35
N VAL A 95 -14.46 -1.75 -11.37
CA VAL A 95 -14.27 -1.33 -12.76
C VAL A 95 -15.43 -1.86 -13.63
N PRO A 96 -15.89 -1.08 -14.65
CA PRO A 96 -15.47 0.28 -14.98
C PRO A 96 -15.84 1.30 -13.90
N LEU A 97 -15.05 2.38 -13.81
CA LEU A 97 -15.27 3.44 -12.83
C LEU A 97 -16.59 4.20 -13.10
N GLY A 98 -17.45 4.27 -12.12
CA GLY A 98 -18.60 5.17 -12.16
C GLY A 98 -18.20 6.62 -11.88
N SER A 99 -19.04 7.58 -12.32
CA SER A 99 -18.77 9.04 -12.20
C SER A 99 -18.38 9.48 -10.78
N ARG A 100 -19.05 8.96 -9.75
CA ARG A 100 -18.72 9.27 -8.33
C ARG A 100 -17.35 8.74 -7.92
N SER A 101 -16.94 7.58 -8.45
CA SER A 101 -15.63 7.00 -8.17
C SER A 101 -14.52 7.81 -8.86
N ILE A 102 -14.73 8.27 -10.10
CA ILE A 102 -13.81 9.16 -10.82
C ILE A 102 -13.56 10.44 -10.02
N VAL A 103 -14.63 11.12 -9.58
CA VAL A 103 -14.50 12.33 -8.75
C VAL A 103 -13.66 12.05 -7.50
N ARG A 104 -13.95 10.98 -6.78
CA ARG A 104 -13.23 10.62 -5.55
C ARG A 104 -11.75 10.30 -5.79
N VAL A 105 -11.43 9.60 -6.89
CA VAL A 105 -10.01 9.33 -7.24
C VAL A 105 -9.29 10.63 -7.54
N ARG A 106 -9.92 11.55 -8.29
CA ARG A 106 -9.34 12.87 -8.58
C ARG A 106 -9.18 13.75 -7.33
N GLU A 107 -10.13 13.68 -6.39
CA GLU A 107 -10.01 14.34 -5.08
C GLU A 107 -8.80 13.79 -4.31
N ALA A 108 -8.60 12.47 -4.29
CA ALA A 108 -7.43 11.84 -3.71
C ALA A 108 -6.13 12.32 -4.35
N PHE A 109 -6.06 12.35 -5.69
CA PHE A 109 -4.89 12.82 -6.45
C PHE A 109 -4.60 14.31 -6.23
N SER A 110 -5.64 15.14 -6.03
CA SER A 110 -5.47 16.58 -5.77
C SER A 110 -4.74 16.91 -4.46
N ARG A 111 -4.58 15.94 -3.56
CA ARG A 111 -3.80 16.10 -2.32
C ARG A 111 -2.31 16.33 -2.58
N GLN A 112 -1.80 15.90 -3.74
CA GLN A 112 -0.40 16.09 -4.17
C GLN A 112 0.62 15.59 -3.13
N VAL A 113 0.32 14.50 -2.45
CA VAL A 113 1.18 13.79 -1.49
C VAL A 113 1.49 12.39 -1.98
N PRO A 114 2.46 11.67 -1.37
CA PRO A 114 2.71 10.27 -1.68
C PRO A 114 1.42 9.44 -1.69
N THR A 115 1.12 8.79 -2.82
CA THR A 115 -0.17 8.12 -3.03
C THR A 115 0.00 6.67 -3.45
N VAL A 116 -0.70 5.77 -2.76
CA VAL A 116 -0.87 4.36 -3.14
C VAL A 116 -2.12 4.24 -3.98
N VAL A 117 -1.99 3.74 -5.21
CA VAL A 117 -3.05 3.54 -6.19
C VAL A 117 -3.26 2.06 -6.43
N ASP A 118 -4.42 1.55 -6.09
CA ASP A 118 -4.75 0.13 -6.16
C ASP A 118 -6.07 -0.11 -6.92
N ALA A 119 -6.30 -1.32 -7.37
CA ALA A 119 -7.56 -1.81 -7.92
C ALA A 119 -8.19 -0.87 -8.98
N GLY A 120 -9.41 -0.36 -8.70
CA GLY A 120 -10.14 0.46 -9.66
C GLY A 120 -9.50 1.81 -9.97
N ALA A 121 -8.74 2.40 -9.04
CA ALA A 121 -8.09 3.69 -9.29
C ALA A 121 -6.94 3.60 -10.32
N LEU A 122 -6.42 2.41 -10.60
CA LEU A 122 -5.46 2.15 -11.67
C LEU A 122 -6.00 2.55 -13.06
N ASP A 123 -7.31 2.70 -13.21
CA ASP A 123 -7.93 3.17 -14.46
C ASP A 123 -7.77 4.68 -14.73
N LEU A 124 -7.30 5.44 -13.73
CA LEU A 124 -6.97 6.87 -13.85
C LEU A 124 -5.48 7.16 -13.61
N VAL A 125 -4.63 6.15 -13.78
CA VAL A 125 -3.21 6.25 -13.47
C VAL A 125 -2.48 7.37 -14.23
N GLU A 126 -2.95 7.78 -15.40
CA GLU A 126 -2.37 8.88 -16.18
C GLU A 126 -2.56 10.26 -15.52
N GLU A 127 -3.46 10.36 -14.54
CA GLU A 127 -3.73 11.59 -13.78
C GLU A 127 -3.02 11.58 -12.38
N HIS A 128 -2.11 10.63 -12.12
CA HIS A 128 -1.50 10.40 -10.80
C HIS A 128 -0.71 11.61 -10.26
N PRO A 129 -0.55 11.75 -8.92
CA PRO A 129 0.33 12.76 -8.33
C PRO A 129 1.83 12.41 -8.53
N PRO A 130 2.75 13.38 -8.31
CA PRO A 130 4.19 13.22 -8.60
C PRO A 130 4.86 12.05 -7.88
N VAL A 131 4.44 11.74 -6.66
CA VAL A 131 4.95 10.60 -5.88
C VAL A 131 3.85 9.55 -5.79
N CYS A 132 3.97 8.51 -6.61
CA CYS A 132 2.90 7.54 -6.82
C CYS A 132 3.42 6.10 -6.80
N VAL A 133 2.68 5.22 -6.13
CA VAL A 133 2.91 3.79 -6.06
C VAL A 133 1.69 3.07 -6.63
N LEU A 134 1.89 2.28 -7.66
CA LEU A 134 0.86 1.39 -8.21
C LEU A 134 1.04 0.00 -7.62
N THR A 135 -0.08 -0.67 -7.29
CA THR A 135 -0.03 -2.02 -6.70
C THR A 135 -0.81 -3.05 -7.52
N PRO A 136 -0.55 -3.21 -8.83
CA PRO A 136 -1.29 -4.14 -9.65
C PRO A 136 -0.94 -5.61 -9.35
N HIS A 137 -1.92 -6.50 -9.45
CA HIS A 137 -1.70 -7.90 -9.76
C HIS A 137 -1.59 -8.09 -11.29
N ALA A 138 -1.23 -9.30 -11.77
CA ALA A 138 -1.01 -9.58 -13.20
C ALA A 138 -2.14 -9.08 -14.12
N GLY A 139 -3.41 -9.35 -13.77
CA GLY A 139 -4.55 -8.92 -14.59
C GLY A 139 -4.75 -7.40 -14.62
N GLU A 140 -4.49 -6.70 -13.51
CA GLU A 140 -4.51 -5.23 -13.45
C GLU A 140 -3.35 -4.64 -14.24
N LEU A 141 -2.15 -5.21 -14.13
CA LEU A 141 -0.99 -4.80 -14.91
C LEU A 141 -1.27 -4.90 -16.41
N THR A 142 -1.86 -6.00 -16.87
CA THR A 142 -2.23 -6.19 -18.28
C THR A 142 -3.18 -5.09 -18.75
N ARG A 143 -4.20 -4.76 -17.95
CA ARG A 143 -5.17 -3.71 -18.26
C ARG A 143 -4.50 -2.33 -18.37
N VAL A 144 -3.65 -1.98 -17.41
CA VAL A 144 -2.91 -0.72 -17.42
C VAL A 144 -1.92 -0.67 -18.60
N HIS A 145 -1.19 -1.75 -18.87
CA HIS A 145 -0.28 -1.85 -20.00
C HIS A 145 -0.96 -1.57 -21.33
N HIS A 146 -2.08 -2.26 -21.60
CA HIS A 146 -2.82 -2.05 -22.86
C HIS A 146 -3.33 -0.62 -23.03
N ARG A 147 -3.73 0.02 -21.93
CA ARG A 147 -4.22 1.39 -21.98
C ARG A 147 -3.10 2.41 -22.20
N VAL A 148 -1.99 2.29 -21.49
CA VAL A 148 -0.90 3.30 -21.49
C VAL A 148 0.08 3.09 -22.62
N LEU A 149 0.51 1.84 -22.85
CA LEU A 149 1.56 1.52 -23.83
C LEU A 149 1.00 0.88 -25.11
N GLY A 150 -0.14 0.21 -25.04
CA GLY A 150 -0.68 -0.56 -26.17
C GLY A 150 0.17 -1.76 -26.55
N GLY A 151 -0.17 -2.37 -27.70
CA GLY A 151 0.60 -3.46 -28.28
C GLY A 151 0.61 -4.77 -27.48
N ALA A 152 1.50 -5.69 -27.87
CA ALA A 152 1.65 -6.98 -27.18
C ALA A 152 2.34 -6.80 -25.82
N MET A 153 1.78 -7.43 -24.80
CA MET A 153 2.35 -7.43 -23.45
C MET A 153 3.59 -8.34 -23.40
N PRO A 154 4.75 -7.84 -22.96
CA PRO A 154 5.93 -8.67 -22.67
C PRO A 154 5.70 -9.50 -21.39
N SER A 155 6.76 -10.04 -20.78
CA SER A 155 6.64 -10.61 -19.44
C SER A 155 6.13 -9.55 -18.45
N GLU A 156 5.43 -9.99 -17.38
CA GLU A 156 4.85 -9.11 -16.38
C GLU A 156 5.89 -8.14 -15.79
N LEU A 157 7.08 -8.63 -15.47
CA LEU A 157 8.16 -7.81 -14.92
C LEU A 157 8.65 -6.76 -15.93
N GLU A 158 8.81 -7.10 -17.20
CA GLU A 158 9.19 -6.13 -18.22
C GLU A 158 8.09 -5.11 -18.51
N ALA A 159 6.82 -5.51 -18.46
CA ALA A 159 5.68 -4.61 -18.54
C ALA A 159 5.69 -3.61 -17.37
N ALA A 160 5.91 -4.09 -16.14
CA ALA A 160 6.02 -3.24 -14.97
C ALA A 160 7.18 -2.24 -15.08
N LYS A 161 8.37 -2.68 -15.54
CA LYS A 161 9.52 -1.79 -15.75
C LYS A 161 9.26 -0.70 -16.81
N ARG A 162 8.59 -1.07 -17.91
CA ARG A 162 8.23 -0.10 -18.96
C ARG A 162 7.22 0.91 -18.45
N LEU A 163 6.17 0.45 -17.79
CA LEU A 163 5.16 1.34 -17.20
C LEU A 163 5.73 2.25 -16.11
N ALA A 164 6.61 1.75 -15.25
CA ALA A 164 7.26 2.55 -14.21
C ALA A 164 8.08 3.70 -14.84
N GLY A 165 8.81 3.42 -15.92
CA GLY A 165 9.57 4.43 -16.65
C GLY A 165 8.69 5.43 -17.41
N GLU A 166 7.66 4.94 -18.10
CA GLU A 166 6.74 5.79 -18.88
C GLU A 166 5.93 6.75 -18.02
N LEU A 167 5.36 6.22 -16.94
CA LEU A 167 4.53 6.99 -16.02
C LEU A 167 5.34 7.75 -14.94
N GLY A 168 6.63 7.46 -14.78
CA GLY A 168 7.42 8.08 -13.71
C GLY A 168 7.05 7.63 -12.31
N VAL A 169 6.50 6.42 -12.14
CA VAL A 169 5.96 5.88 -10.87
C VAL A 169 6.79 4.72 -10.32
N THR A 170 6.49 4.30 -9.09
CA THR A 170 6.92 3.01 -8.55
C THR A 170 5.79 1.99 -8.69
N ILE A 171 6.11 0.78 -9.14
CA ILE A 171 5.15 -0.33 -9.29
C ILE A 171 5.53 -1.46 -8.35
N LEU A 172 4.60 -1.85 -7.48
CA LEU A 172 4.63 -3.10 -6.74
C LEU A 172 3.77 -4.10 -7.49
N LEU A 173 4.40 -5.01 -8.19
CA LEU A 173 3.75 -6.11 -8.91
C LEU A 173 3.47 -7.26 -7.94
N LYS A 174 2.19 -7.45 -7.63
CA LYS A 174 1.70 -8.54 -6.76
C LYS A 174 1.71 -9.87 -7.51
N GLY A 175 2.29 -10.91 -6.92
CA GLY A 175 2.33 -12.26 -7.48
C GLY A 175 2.90 -13.27 -6.48
N SER A 176 3.08 -14.53 -6.91
CA SER A 176 3.78 -15.55 -6.11
C SER A 176 5.18 -15.09 -5.74
N LEU A 177 5.83 -14.37 -6.63
CA LEU A 177 7.03 -13.60 -6.39
C LEU A 177 6.69 -12.12 -6.57
N THR A 178 6.79 -11.35 -5.51
CA THR A 178 6.49 -9.92 -5.53
C THR A 178 7.73 -9.13 -5.96
N HIS A 179 7.53 -8.20 -6.90
CA HIS A 179 8.57 -7.31 -7.40
C HIS A 179 8.19 -5.86 -7.16
N VAL A 180 9.18 -5.03 -6.82
CA VAL A 180 9.04 -3.57 -6.83
C VAL A 180 9.99 -3.01 -7.88
N VAL A 181 9.51 -2.13 -8.74
CA VAL A 181 10.30 -1.45 -9.75
C VAL A 181 10.00 0.04 -9.72
N ASP A 182 11.03 0.88 -9.84
CA ASP A 182 10.86 2.33 -9.87
C ASP A 182 11.09 2.91 -11.27
N ARG A 183 10.82 4.22 -11.42
CA ARG A 183 11.05 4.97 -12.67
C ARG A 183 12.50 4.96 -13.17
N ASN A 184 13.47 4.72 -12.30
CA ASN A 184 14.90 4.64 -12.62
C ASN A 184 15.33 3.20 -12.97
N ARG A 185 14.37 2.27 -13.05
CA ARG A 185 14.58 0.83 -13.28
C ARG A 185 15.30 0.11 -12.15
N ASN A 186 15.41 0.68 -10.95
CA ASN A 186 15.81 -0.08 -9.79
C ASN A 186 14.77 -1.17 -9.54
N HIS A 187 15.23 -2.35 -9.14
CA HIS A 187 14.39 -3.53 -9.00
C HIS A 187 14.68 -4.25 -7.69
N TRP A 188 13.66 -4.35 -6.86
CA TRP A 188 13.66 -5.11 -5.61
C TRP A 188 12.81 -6.36 -5.79
N GLN A 189 13.33 -7.48 -5.30
CA GLN A 189 12.62 -8.75 -5.28
C GLN A 189 12.44 -9.21 -3.85
N LEU A 190 11.20 -9.54 -3.50
CA LEU A 190 10.88 -10.03 -2.17
C LEU A 190 11.17 -11.54 -2.06
N PRO A 191 11.49 -12.04 -0.85
CA PRO A 191 11.47 -13.47 -0.59
C PRO A 191 10.06 -14.04 -0.81
N LEU A 192 9.98 -15.34 -1.07
CA LEU A 192 8.69 -16.03 -1.16
C LEU A 192 7.95 -15.93 0.18
N ALA A 193 6.68 -15.58 0.10
CA ALA A 193 5.77 -15.53 1.24
C ALA A 193 4.87 -16.78 1.26
N THR A 194 4.15 -16.96 2.37
CA THR A 194 3.18 -18.05 2.46
C THR A 194 2.14 -17.99 1.35
N PRO A 195 1.83 -19.11 0.66
CA PRO A 195 0.78 -19.15 -0.35
C PRO A 195 -0.61 -18.79 0.19
N TRP A 196 -0.84 -18.82 1.49
CA TRP A 196 -2.09 -18.38 2.12
C TRP A 196 -2.40 -16.89 1.90
N LEU A 197 -1.43 -16.09 1.43
CA LEU A 197 -1.67 -14.72 0.94
C LEU A 197 -2.58 -14.67 -0.29
N ALA A 198 -2.81 -15.78 -0.98
CA ALA A 198 -3.81 -15.89 -2.04
C ALA A 198 -5.25 -15.90 -1.47
N THR A 199 -5.53 -14.95 -0.57
CA THR A 199 -6.82 -14.78 0.12
C THR A 199 -7.33 -13.36 -0.14
N ALA A 200 -8.64 -13.22 -0.38
CA ALA A 200 -9.25 -11.92 -0.64
C ALA A 200 -9.02 -10.93 0.50
N GLY A 201 -8.69 -9.69 0.19
CA GLY A 201 -8.47 -8.61 1.16
C GLY A 201 -7.03 -8.44 1.63
N THR A 202 -6.12 -9.37 1.36
CA THR A 202 -4.69 -9.24 1.73
C THR A 202 -4.02 -8.07 1.00
N GLY A 203 -4.44 -7.79 -0.24
CA GLY A 203 -4.01 -6.60 -0.99
C GLY A 203 -4.48 -5.29 -0.37
N ASP A 204 -5.67 -5.26 0.22
CA ASP A 204 -6.19 -4.08 0.93
C ASP A 204 -5.34 -3.79 2.18
N VAL A 205 -4.96 -4.83 2.93
CA VAL A 205 -4.04 -4.72 4.08
C VAL A 205 -2.68 -4.19 3.63
N LEU A 206 -2.13 -4.73 2.52
CA LEU A 206 -0.88 -4.25 1.94
C LEU A 206 -0.96 -2.77 1.58
N ALA A 207 -2.03 -2.33 0.92
CA ALA A 207 -2.22 -0.92 0.59
C ALA A 207 -2.23 -0.03 1.84
N GLY A 208 -2.84 -0.51 2.94
CA GLY A 208 -2.82 0.15 4.25
C GLY A 208 -1.42 0.27 4.85
N ILE A 209 -0.64 -0.82 4.83
CA ILE A 209 0.77 -0.82 5.28
C ILE A 209 1.57 0.22 4.49
N LEU A 210 1.47 0.19 3.15
CA LEU A 210 2.20 1.12 2.29
C LEU A 210 1.81 2.57 2.58
N GLY A 211 0.51 2.86 2.71
CA GLY A 211 0.03 4.18 3.09
C GLY A 211 0.63 4.68 4.41
N ALA A 212 0.65 3.83 5.44
CA ALA A 212 1.23 4.17 6.73
C ALA A 212 2.75 4.42 6.66
N MET A 213 3.49 3.57 5.93
CA MET A 213 4.93 3.74 5.76
C MET A 213 5.28 5.00 4.95
N LEU A 214 4.52 5.31 3.91
CA LEU A 214 4.70 6.55 3.15
C LEU A 214 4.41 7.78 4.00
N ALA A 215 3.36 7.75 4.83
CA ALA A 215 3.02 8.85 5.73
C ALA A 215 4.12 9.11 6.77
N SER A 216 4.64 8.05 7.39
CA SER A 216 5.71 8.16 8.39
C SER A 216 7.08 8.51 7.80
N SER A 217 7.28 8.30 6.49
CA SER A 217 8.51 8.64 5.77
C SER A 217 8.39 9.90 4.91
N ARG A 218 7.37 10.74 5.13
CA ARG A 218 7.09 11.91 4.28
C ARG A 218 8.28 12.85 4.13
N GLU A 219 8.90 13.24 5.25
CA GLU A 219 10.03 14.17 5.26
C GLU A 219 11.24 13.61 4.50
N GLN A 220 11.51 12.30 4.66
CA GLN A 220 12.58 11.62 3.92
C GLN A 220 12.28 11.57 2.42
N LEU A 221 11.01 11.40 2.02
CA LEU A 221 10.62 11.39 0.61
C LEU A 221 10.67 12.77 -0.02
N GLU A 222 10.41 13.84 0.72
CA GLU A 222 10.56 15.22 0.25
C GLU A 222 12.03 15.56 -0.06
N THR A 223 12.97 15.07 0.75
CA THR A 223 14.40 15.29 0.56
C THR A 223 15.06 14.28 -0.37
N SER A 224 14.55 13.06 -0.43
CA SER A 224 15.13 11.93 -1.15
C SER A 224 14.04 11.06 -1.83
N PRO A 225 13.38 11.55 -2.90
CA PRO A 225 12.30 10.83 -3.57
C PRO A 225 12.72 9.47 -4.17
N GLN A 226 14.02 9.26 -4.40
CA GLN A 226 14.60 7.99 -4.86
C GLN A 226 14.41 6.84 -3.86
N ASN A 227 14.13 7.13 -2.59
CA ASN A 227 13.90 6.12 -1.56
C ASN A 227 12.52 5.45 -1.67
N LEU A 228 11.62 5.96 -2.52
CA LEU A 228 10.25 5.45 -2.65
C LEU A 228 10.21 3.94 -2.92
N GLY A 229 11.03 3.44 -3.84
CA GLY A 229 11.07 2.03 -4.18
C GLY A 229 11.49 1.14 -3.00
N GLU A 230 12.46 1.57 -2.21
CA GLU A 230 12.91 0.83 -1.02
C GLU A 230 11.85 0.82 0.09
N ILE A 231 11.18 1.97 0.34
CA ILE A 231 10.08 2.04 1.31
C ILE A 231 8.94 1.10 0.92
N VAL A 232 8.59 1.07 -0.36
CA VAL A 232 7.53 0.18 -0.89
C VAL A 232 7.94 -1.28 -0.74
N ALA A 233 9.19 -1.62 -1.04
CA ALA A 233 9.71 -2.97 -0.88
C ALA A 233 9.75 -3.41 0.59
N ALA A 234 10.12 -2.51 1.49
CA ALA A 234 10.08 -2.72 2.94
C ALA A 234 8.64 -2.98 3.44
N GLY A 235 7.66 -2.20 2.98
CA GLY A 235 6.24 -2.39 3.32
C GLY A 235 5.70 -3.73 2.82
N ALA A 236 6.08 -4.14 1.62
CA ALA A 236 5.71 -5.44 1.08
C ALA A 236 6.37 -6.59 1.85
N LEU A 237 7.60 -6.41 2.35
CA LEU A 237 8.23 -7.40 3.23
C LEU A 237 7.52 -7.49 4.58
N LEU A 238 7.13 -6.36 5.18
CA LEU A 238 6.34 -6.37 6.42
C LEU A 238 5.04 -7.15 6.26
N HIS A 239 4.33 -6.95 5.14
CA HIS A 239 3.13 -7.71 4.81
C HIS A 239 3.42 -9.22 4.71
N ALA A 240 4.48 -9.61 3.99
CA ALA A 240 4.87 -11.01 3.79
C ALA A 240 5.23 -11.71 5.11
N ILE A 241 6.07 -11.10 5.96
CA ILE A 241 6.46 -11.69 7.26
C ILE A 241 5.31 -11.73 8.26
N SER A 242 4.38 -10.76 8.19
CA SER A 242 3.17 -10.76 9.02
C SER A 242 2.24 -11.93 8.64
N ALA A 243 2.08 -12.20 7.35
CA ALA A 243 1.32 -13.36 6.88
C ALA A 243 1.97 -14.68 7.28
N GLU A 244 3.28 -14.78 7.16
CA GLU A 244 4.04 -15.95 7.60
C GLU A 244 3.90 -16.18 9.11
N SER A 245 3.98 -15.10 9.90
CA SER A 245 3.78 -15.14 11.36
C SER A 245 2.37 -15.59 11.73
N ALA A 246 1.35 -15.05 11.06
CA ALA A 246 -0.04 -15.43 11.25
C ALA A 246 -0.29 -16.92 10.94
N SER A 247 0.25 -17.43 9.81
CA SER A 247 0.13 -18.84 9.44
C SER A 247 0.90 -19.75 10.40
N ARG A 248 2.11 -19.35 10.79
CA ARG A 248 2.94 -20.12 11.74
C ARG A 248 2.27 -20.25 13.11
N SER A 249 1.57 -19.21 13.59
CA SER A 249 0.79 -19.27 14.84
C SER A 249 -0.36 -20.29 14.78
N ARG A 250 -0.70 -20.75 13.58
CA ARG A 250 -1.70 -21.78 13.28
C ARG A 250 -1.08 -23.05 12.72
N HIS A 251 0.17 -23.33 13.08
CA HIS A 251 0.92 -24.53 12.62
C HIS A 251 1.03 -24.65 11.08
N GLY A 252 1.13 -23.51 10.37
CA GLY A 252 1.17 -23.46 8.91
C GLY A 252 -0.22 -23.46 8.23
N GLY A 253 -1.29 -23.33 9.02
CA GLY A 253 -2.68 -23.36 8.55
C GLY A 253 -3.15 -22.07 7.87
N PRO A 254 -4.43 -22.06 7.42
CA PRO A 254 -5.01 -20.94 6.68
C PRO A 254 -5.10 -19.67 7.52
N ILE A 255 -5.01 -18.53 6.84
CA ILE A 255 -5.13 -17.19 7.42
C ILE A 255 -6.18 -16.37 6.69
N THR A 256 -6.76 -15.41 7.37
CA THR A 256 -7.58 -14.34 6.80
C THR A 256 -6.75 -13.07 6.66
N SER A 257 -7.27 -12.08 5.91
CA SER A 257 -6.64 -10.76 5.80
C SER A 257 -6.55 -10.05 7.16
N THR A 258 -7.52 -10.26 8.04
CA THR A 258 -7.51 -9.74 9.41
C THR A 258 -6.36 -10.35 10.21
N ASP A 259 -6.11 -11.65 10.10
CA ASP A 259 -4.99 -12.32 10.77
C ASP A 259 -3.64 -11.74 10.35
N VAL A 260 -3.48 -11.41 9.04
CA VAL A 260 -2.28 -10.73 8.54
C VAL A 260 -2.12 -9.37 9.22
N ALA A 261 -3.18 -8.56 9.23
CA ALA A 261 -3.15 -7.23 9.84
C ALA A 261 -2.86 -7.28 11.34
N GLU A 262 -3.44 -8.23 12.07
CA GLU A 262 -3.23 -8.40 13.52
C GLU A 262 -1.82 -8.88 13.87
N ALA A 263 -1.12 -9.56 12.96
CA ALA A 263 0.27 -9.96 13.16
C ALA A 263 1.28 -8.80 12.99
N ILE A 264 0.91 -7.71 12.28
CA ILE A 264 1.82 -6.60 11.96
C ILE A 264 2.50 -6.01 13.22
N PRO A 265 1.78 -5.65 14.31
CA PRO A 265 2.44 -5.03 15.47
C PRO A 265 3.52 -5.89 16.09
N GLY A 266 3.32 -7.21 16.10
CA GLY A 266 4.32 -8.16 16.60
C GLY A 266 5.59 -8.17 15.76
N GLU A 267 5.46 -8.14 14.43
CA GLU A 267 6.61 -8.10 13.52
C GLU A 267 7.33 -6.75 13.58
N VAL A 268 6.59 -5.64 13.63
CA VAL A 268 7.18 -4.29 13.86
C VAL A 268 7.97 -4.27 15.16
N GLY A 269 7.41 -4.79 16.26
CA GLY A 269 8.10 -4.85 17.56
C GLY A 269 9.39 -5.67 17.50
N LYS A 270 9.39 -6.83 16.86
CA LYS A 270 10.60 -7.66 16.66
C LYS A 270 11.70 -6.92 15.91
N ILE A 271 11.35 -6.23 14.82
CA ILE A 271 12.32 -5.47 14.02
C ILE A 271 12.91 -4.31 14.83
N LEU A 272 12.07 -3.56 15.56
CA LEU A 272 12.51 -2.42 16.36
C LEU A 272 13.40 -2.86 17.53
N SER A 273 13.09 -3.97 18.19
CA SER A 273 13.89 -4.51 19.29
C SER A 273 15.21 -5.17 18.85
N SER A 274 15.36 -5.50 17.58
CA SER A 274 16.60 -6.05 17.02
C SER A 274 17.59 -4.97 16.56
N LYS A 275 17.20 -3.70 16.59
CA LYS A 275 18.11 -2.59 16.30
C LYS A 275 19.08 -2.40 17.47
N PRO A 276 20.38 -2.17 17.18
CA PRO A 276 21.39 -1.94 18.21
C PRO A 276 21.13 -0.68 19.02
#